data_7f4aa35387b95152f17b38148c9dbe65
#
_entry.id   7f4aa35387b95152f17b38148c9dbe65
#
_cell.length_a   1.000
_cell.length_b   1.000
_cell.length_c   1.000
_cell.angle_alpha   90.00
_cell.angle_beta   90.00
_cell.angle_gamma   90.00
#
_symmetry.space_group_name_H-M   'P 1'
#
loop_
_entity.id
_entity.type
_entity.pdbx_description
1 polymer ?
#
loop_
_entity_poly.entity_id
_entity_poly.type
_entity_poly.pdbx_seq_one_letter_code
_entity_poly.pdbx_strand_id
1 'polypeptide(L)'
;MAITPNREQFTALASAPDDGPVVMINLLKFKSGAQSGAGSDGAASYNQYGDRVRPMVEKQGGKLLWMGRVDQVLIGDADADAWDAAALVQYPSRKAFIEMVTSKDYTDAHHHREEGLERTVLLACTER
;
A
#
# COMPACT_ATOMS: atom_id res chain seq x y z
N MET A 1 14.31 0.10 -6.62
CA MET A 1 13.11 -0.66 -6.20
C MET A 1 11.90 0.26 -6.20
N ALA A 2 10.85 -0.14 -6.88
CA ALA A 2 9.68 0.72 -7.02
C ALA A 2 8.78 0.65 -5.78
N ILE A 3 8.43 1.80 -5.23
CA ILE A 3 7.41 1.92 -4.19
C ILE A 3 6.25 2.81 -4.63
N THR A 4 6.32 3.31 -5.84
CA THR A 4 5.24 4.07 -6.49
C THR A 4 4.95 3.45 -7.85
N PRO A 5 3.73 3.63 -8.38
CA PRO A 5 3.43 3.12 -9.72
C PRO A 5 4.26 3.83 -10.78
N ASN A 6 4.61 3.12 -11.85
CA ASN A 6 5.14 3.80 -13.02
C ASN A 6 3.97 4.32 -13.85
N ARG A 7 4.29 5.11 -14.90
CA ARG A 7 3.27 5.74 -15.73
C ARG A 7 2.33 4.73 -16.39
N GLU A 8 2.89 3.62 -16.91
CA GLU A 8 2.10 2.60 -17.58
C GLU A 8 1.13 1.92 -16.62
N GLN A 9 1.61 1.58 -15.43
CA GLN A 9 0.78 0.94 -14.41
C GLN A 9 -0.36 1.84 -13.97
N PHE A 10 -0.07 3.12 -13.72
CA PHE A 10 -1.09 4.08 -13.31
C PHE A 10 -2.12 4.32 -14.40
N THR A 11 -1.66 4.46 -15.65
CA THR A 11 -2.54 4.65 -16.81
C THR A 11 -3.45 3.44 -16.99
N ALA A 12 -2.92 2.23 -16.83
CA ALA A 12 -3.72 1.01 -16.94
C ALA A 12 -4.84 0.97 -15.90
N LEU A 13 -4.54 1.38 -14.67
CA LEU A 13 -5.56 1.47 -13.61
C LEU A 13 -6.63 2.49 -13.97
N ALA A 14 -6.22 3.68 -14.39
CA ALA A 14 -7.14 4.78 -14.72
C ALA A 14 -8.00 4.48 -15.95
N SER A 15 -7.48 3.66 -16.88
CA SER A 15 -8.16 3.31 -18.13
C SER A 15 -9.00 2.05 -18.05
N ALA A 16 -8.97 1.33 -16.93
CA ALA A 16 -9.73 0.10 -16.79
C ALA A 16 -11.22 0.35 -16.92
N PRO A 17 -11.95 -0.45 -17.71
CA PRO A 17 -13.36 -0.21 -17.97
C PRO A 17 -14.27 -0.51 -16.78
N ASP A 18 -13.84 -1.39 -15.89
CA ASP A 18 -14.65 -1.76 -14.73
C ASP A 18 -14.45 -0.73 -13.61
N ASP A 19 -15.54 -0.10 -13.19
CA ASP A 19 -15.55 0.91 -12.14
C ASP A 19 -16.25 0.41 -10.87
N GLY A 20 -16.36 -0.92 -10.72
CA GLY A 20 -16.89 -1.53 -9.51
C GLY A 20 -15.86 -1.57 -8.38
N PRO A 21 -16.21 -2.19 -7.24
CA PRO A 21 -15.28 -2.28 -6.12
C PRO A 21 -13.96 -2.94 -6.49
N VAL A 22 -12.89 -2.41 -5.91
CA VAL A 22 -11.53 -2.92 -6.11
C VAL A 22 -10.88 -3.16 -4.75
N VAL A 23 -10.20 -4.30 -4.61
CA VAL A 23 -9.42 -4.60 -3.41
C VAL A 23 -7.95 -4.48 -3.76
N MET A 24 -7.26 -3.64 -3.03
CA MET A 24 -5.81 -3.46 -3.18
C MET A 24 -5.11 -4.37 -2.20
N ILE A 25 -4.34 -5.32 -2.72
CA ILE A 25 -3.52 -6.20 -1.91
C ILE A 25 -2.14 -5.58 -1.81
N ASN A 26 -1.74 -5.27 -0.58
CA ASN A 26 -0.44 -4.68 -0.28
C ASN A 26 0.48 -5.73 0.31
N LEU A 27 1.65 -5.92 -0.28
CA LEU A 27 2.72 -6.71 0.30
C LEU A 27 3.83 -5.74 0.67
N LEU A 28 4.29 -5.79 1.91
CA LEU A 28 5.14 -4.77 2.50
C LEU A 28 6.42 -5.37 3.06
N LYS A 29 7.55 -4.78 2.70
CA LYS A 29 8.85 -5.05 3.28
C LYS A 29 9.38 -3.75 3.87
N PHE A 30 9.58 -3.72 5.18
CA PHE A 30 10.00 -2.51 5.89
C PHE A 30 11.51 -2.35 5.90
N LYS A 31 11.97 -1.10 5.88
CA LYS A 31 13.37 -0.78 6.08
C LYS A 31 13.76 -1.09 7.52
N SER A 32 15.01 -1.49 7.74
CA SER A 32 15.49 -1.76 9.08
C SER A 32 15.63 -0.47 9.89
N GLY A 33 15.53 -0.59 11.21
CA GLY A 33 15.64 0.55 12.12
C GLY A 33 16.95 1.32 12.02
N ALA A 34 18.02 0.64 11.65
CA ALA A 34 19.33 1.26 11.50
C ALA A 34 19.34 2.36 10.44
N GLN A 35 18.45 2.30 9.49
CA GLN A 35 18.39 3.27 8.38
C GLN A 35 17.62 4.53 8.75
N SER A 36 16.71 4.44 9.69
CA SER A 36 15.89 5.58 10.08
C SER A 36 16.43 6.31 11.31
N GLY A 37 17.46 5.78 11.94
CA GLY A 37 18.11 6.42 13.08
C GLY A 37 17.17 6.59 14.29
N ALA A 38 17.67 7.21 15.34
CA ALA A 38 16.87 7.63 16.50
C ALA A 38 15.88 6.59 17.03
N GLY A 39 16.14 5.31 16.78
CA GLY A 39 15.30 4.24 17.29
C GLY A 39 14.03 3.98 16.49
N SER A 40 13.73 4.77 15.47
CA SER A 40 12.59 4.48 14.62
C SER A 40 12.99 3.46 13.55
N ASP A 41 12.02 2.68 13.06
CA ASP A 41 12.22 1.70 12.02
C ASP A 41 11.23 1.94 10.88
N GLY A 42 11.36 1.16 9.80
CA GLY A 42 10.48 1.30 8.65
C GLY A 42 9.02 1.03 8.99
N ALA A 43 8.77 0.09 9.89
CA ALA A 43 7.40 -0.21 10.33
C ALA A 43 6.79 0.99 11.05
N ALA A 44 7.56 1.71 11.88
CA ALA A 44 7.07 2.89 12.58
C ALA A 44 6.70 4.00 11.59
N SER A 45 7.55 4.23 10.59
CA SER A 45 7.25 5.23 9.54
C SER A 45 6.02 4.83 8.74
N TYR A 46 5.88 3.57 8.38
CA TYR A 46 4.72 3.10 7.66
C TYR A 46 3.44 3.23 8.49
N ASN A 47 3.52 3.00 9.80
CA ASN A 47 2.38 3.17 10.70
C ASN A 47 1.91 4.63 10.73
N GLN A 48 2.84 5.59 10.67
CA GLN A 48 2.47 7.01 10.57
C GLN A 48 1.72 7.28 9.26
N TYR A 49 2.18 6.69 8.16
CA TYR A 49 1.47 6.76 6.89
C TYR A 49 0.05 6.19 7.03
N GLY A 50 -0.07 5.01 7.62
CA GLY A 50 -1.38 4.37 7.82
C GLY A 50 -2.34 5.20 8.64
N ASP A 51 -1.85 5.80 9.73
CA ASP A 51 -2.67 6.65 10.59
C ASP A 51 -3.20 7.88 9.86
N ARG A 52 -2.41 8.45 8.95
CA ARG A 52 -2.83 9.62 8.17
C ARG A 52 -3.75 9.25 7.01
N VAL A 53 -3.51 8.11 6.38
CA VAL A 53 -4.22 7.71 5.16
C VAL A 53 -5.56 7.03 5.48
N ARG A 54 -5.67 6.36 6.62
CA ARG A 54 -6.90 5.65 6.98
C ARG A 54 -8.16 6.52 6.91
N PRO A 55 -8.17 7.75 7.47
CA PRO A 55 -9.34 8.63 7.32
C PRO A 55 -9.61 8.99 5.87
N MET A 56 -8.58 9.11 5.04
CA MET A 56 -8.76 9.40 3.60
C MET A 56 -9.42 8.24 2.88
N VAL A 57 -9.04 7.00 3.22
CA VAL A 57 -9.67 5.79 2.69
C VAL A 57 -11.15 5.78 3.05
N GLU A 58 -11.47 6.03 4.31
CA GLU A 58 -12.85 6.05 4.80
C GLU A 58 -13.66 7.15 4.12
N LYS A 59 -13.08 8.31 3.90
CA LYS A 59 -13.74 9.42 3.22
C LYS A 59 -14.12 9.06 1.79
N GLN A 60 -13.33 8.21 1.13
CA GLN A 60 -13.63 7.74 -0.23
C GLN A 60 -14.59 6.55 -0.25
N GLY A 61 -15.12 6.15 0.90
CA GLY A 61 -16.01 5.00 1.01
C GLY A 61 -15.28 3.67 1.07
N GLY A 62 -13.97 3.70 1.26
CA GLY A 62 -13.17 2.49 1.38
C GLY A 62 -13.02 2.01 2.81
N LYS A 63 -12.37 0.87 2.96
CA LYS A 63 -12.12 0.31 4.29
C LYS A 63 -10.95 -0.67 4.26
N LEU A 64 -10.26 -0.77 5.40
CA LEU A 64 -9.27 -1.80 5.61
C LEU A 64 -9.99 -3.10 5.94
N LEU A 65 -9.88 -4.10 5.07
CA LEU A 65 -10.53 -5.39 5.28
C LEU A 65 -9.75 -6.27 6.25
N TRP A 66 -8.42 -6.23 6.14
CA TRP A 66 -7.55 -7.07 6.95
C TRP A 66 -6.12 -6.57 6.83
N MET A 67 -5.38 -6.70 7.91
CA MET A 67 -3.94 -6.47 7.91
C MET A 67 -3.28 -7.43 8.88
N GLY A 68 -2.12 -7.97 8.51
CA GLY A 68 -1.43 -8.91 9.36
C GLY A 68 0.04 -9.03 9.04
N ARG A 69 0.75 -9.66 9.97
CA ARG A 69 2.16 -9.97 9.81
C ARG A 69 2.31 -11.24 8.98
N VAL A 70 3.26 -11.24 8.08
CA VAL A 70 3.64 -12.44 7.34
C VAL A 70 4.66 -13.21 8.18
N ASP A 71 4.33 -14.42 8.58
CA ASP A 71 5.18 -15.21 9.47
C ASP A 71 6.17 -16.10 8.71
N GLN A 72 5.75 -16.62 7.55
CA GLN A 72 6.60 -17.52 6.78
C GLN A 72 6.12 -17.65 5.35
N VAL A 73 7.00 -18.02 4.46
CA VAL A 73 6.66 -18.41 3.09
C VAL A 73 6.41 -19.91 3.10
N LEU A 74 5.16 -20.31 2.95
CA LEU A 74 4.82 -21.74 2.90
C LEU A 74 5.13 -22.36 1.54
N ILE A 75 4.81 -21.62 0.48
CA ILE A 75 5.12 -22.00 -0.90
C ILE A 75 5.64 -20.75 -1.61
N GLY A 76 6.83 -20.84 -2.16
CA GLY A 76 7.47 -19.76 -2.86
C GLY A 76 8.97 -19.71 -2.58
N ASP A 77 9.59 -18.62 -2.99
CA ASP A 77 11.02 -18.41 -2.75
C ASP A 77 11.22 -17.75 -1.39
N ALA A 78 12.03 -18.38 -0.54
CA ALA A 78 12.22 -17.92 0.83
C ALA A 78 12.82 -16.51 0.92
N ASP A 79 13.57 -16.09 -0.09
CA ASP A 79 14.20 -14.76 -0.10
C ASP A 79 13.37 -13.74 -0.91
N ALA A 80 13.02 -14.09 -2.14
CA ALA A 80 12.30 -13.17 -3.03
C ALA A 80 10.87 -12.88 -2.57
N ASP A 81 10.23 -13.86 -1.93
CA ASP A 81 8.85 -13.71 -1.47
C ASP A 81 8.74 -13.42 0.03
N ALA A 82 9.84 -13.02 0.66
CA ALA A 82 9.89 -12.72 2.09
C ALA A 82 9.33 -11.32 2.37
N TRP A 83 8.05 -11.25 2.73
CA TRP A 83 7.37 -10.01 3.08
C TRP A 83 7.19 -9.91 4.60
N ASP A 84 7.12 -8.69 5.14
CA ASP A 84 6.91 -8.47 6.57
C ASP A 84 5.43 -8.41 6.93
N ALA A 85 4.62 -7.82 6.06
CA ALA A 85 3.19 -7.64 6.32
C ALA A 85 2.39 -7.68 5.02
N ALA A 86 1.10 -7.93 5.18
CA ALA A 86 0.14 -7.86 4.08
C ALA A 86 -1.11 -7.11 4.55
N ALA A 87 -1.72 -6.35 3.66
CA ALA A 87 -2.93 -5.60 3.97
C ALA A 87 -3.89 -5.63 2.78
N LEU A 88 -5.18 -5.76 3.06
CA LEU A 88 -6.24 -5.74 2.07
C LEU A 88 -7.09 -4.51 2.30
N VAL A 89 -7.09 -3.59 1.33
CA VAL A 89 -7.86 -2.34 1.42
C VAL A 89 -8.84 -2.29 0.26
N GLN A 90 -10.12 -2.14 0.58
CA GLN A 90 -11.16 -2.06 -0.43
C GLN A 90 -11.54 -0.61 -0.71
N TYR A 91 -11.74 -0.29 -1.98
CA TYR A 91 -12.30 0.99 -2.44
C TYR A 91 -13.55 0.72 -3.25
N PRO A 92 -14.52 1.65 -3.27
CA PRO A 92 -15.76 1.43 -4.05
C PRO A 92 -15.51 1.44 -5.55
N SER A 93 -14.42 2.04 -6.00
CA SER A 93 -14.05 2.08 -7.41
C SER A 93 -12.57 2.43 -7.55
N ARG A 94 -12.02 2.18 -8.74
CA ARG A 94 -10.66 2.61 -9.07
C ARG A 94 -10.56 4.13 -9.06
N LYS A 95 -11.62 4.82 -9.47
CA LYS A 95 -11.69 6.27 -9.46
C LYS A 95 -11.53 6.82 -8.04
N ALA A 96 -12.19 6.20 -7.05
CA ALA A 96 -12.06 6.61 -5.66
C ALA A 96 -10.63 6.51 -5.17
N PHE A 97 -9.96 5.41 -5.51
CA PHE A 97 -8.55 5.24 -5.16
C PHE A 97 -7.68 6.32 -5.81
N ILE A 98 -7.89 6.57 -7.11
CA ILE A 98 -7.12 7.57 -7.85
C ILE A 98 -7.34 8.96 -7.27
N GLU A 99 -8.56 9.33 -6.93
CA GLU A 99 -8.86 10.62 -6.31
C GLU A 99 -8.10 10.79 -4.99
N MET A 100 -8.03 9.73 -4.20
CA MET A 100 -7.31 9.77 -2.93
C MET A 100 -5.81 9.97 -3.14
N VAL A 101 -5.19 9.13 -3.97
CA VAL A 101 -3.73 9.14 -4.12
C VAL A 101 -3.22 10.35 -4.90
N THR A 102 -4.08 11.06 -5.60
CA THR A 102 -3.72 12.29 -6.29
C THR A 102 -4.05 13.54 -5.47
N SER A 103 -4.65 13.38 -4.29
CA SER A 103 -4.96 14.51 -3.42
C SER A 103 -3.70 15.06 -2.76
N LYS A 104 -3.76 16.33 -2.38
CA LYS A 104 -2.65 16.98 -1.70
C LYS A 104 -2.39 16.33 -0.34
N ASP A 105 -3.45 16.00 0.39
CA ASP A 105 -3.32 15.38 1.71
C ASP A 105 -2.59 14.04 1.63
N TYR A 106 -2.89 13.24 0.62
CA TYR A 106 -2.18 11.98 0.40
C TYR A 106 -0.72 12.21 0.04
N THR A 107 -0.46 13.16 -0.85
CA THR A 107 0.91 13.50 -1.25
C THR A 107 1.74 13.90 -0.04
N ASP A 108 1.16 14.68 0.88
CA ASP A 108 1.85 15.10 2.11
C ASP A 108 2.15 13.92 3.04
N ALA A 109 1.31 12.88 3.03
CA ALA A 109 1.52 11.69 3.87
C ALA A 109 2.45 10.65 3.23
N HIS A 110 2.61 10.69 1.92
CA HIS A 110 3.29 9.66 1.14
C HIS A 110 4.76 9.46 1.52
N HIS A 111 5.44 10.51 1.99
CA HIS A 111 6.84 10.41 2.37
C HIS A 111 7.08 9.42 3.53
N HIS A 112 6.11 9.25 4.42
CA HIS A 112 6.21 8.26 5.50
C HIS A 112 6.20 6.83 4.94
N ARG A 113 5.47 6.62 3.85
CA ARG A 113 5.44 5.33 3.16
C ARG A 113 6.80 5.07 2.49
N GLU A 114 7.33 6.06 1.79
CA GLU A 114 8.64 5.95 1.14
C GLU A 114 9.76 5.72 2.15
N GLU A 115 9.72 6.42 3.28
CA GLU A 115 10.72 6.24 4.33
C GLU A 115 10.64 4.86 4.97
N GLY A 116 9.45 4.28 5.04
CA GLY A 116 9.23 3.02 5.73
C GLY A 116 9.45 1.78 4.90
N LEU A 117 9.28 1.86 3.59
CA LEU A 117 9.29 0.68 2.73
C LEU A 117 10.60 0.50 1.98
N GLU A 118 11.18 -0.70 2.14
CA GLU A 118 12.31 -1.14 1.33
C GLU A 118 11.79 -1.65 -0.01
N ARG A 119 10.68 -2.40 0.02
CA ARG A 119 10.10 -3.03 -1.15
C ARG A 119 8.60 -3.19 -0.94
N THR A 120 7.82 -3.13 -2.02
CA THR A 120 6.38 -3.35 -1.92
C THR A 120 5.82 -3.86 -3.25
N VAL A 121 4.70 -4.56 -3.14
CA VAL A 121 3.85 -4.88 -4.29
C VAL A 121 2.44 -4.45 -3.94
N LEU A 122 1.78 -3.81 -4.88
CA LEU A 122 0.39 -3.40 -4.74
C LEU A 122 -0.38 -3.98 -5.93
N LEU A 123 -1.35 -4.84 -5.64
CA LEU A 123 -2.14 -5.52 -6.66
C LEU A 123 -3.58 -5.03 -6.60
N ALA A 124 -4.11 -4.61 -7.76
CA ALA A 124 -5.51 -4.22 -7.87
C ALA A 124 -6.32 -5.45 -8.27
N CYS A 125 -7.28 -5.82 -7.44
CA CYS A 125 -8.04 -7.05 -7.61
C CYS A 125 -9.54 -6.79 -7.64
N THR A 126 -10.25 -7.52 -8.49
CA THR A 126 -11.70 -7.47 -8.56
C THR A 126 -12.25 -8.79 -8.02
N GLU A 127 -13.27 -8.71 -7.18
CA GLU A 127 -13.92 -9.90 -6.65
C GLU A 127 -14.65 -10.63 -7.78
N ARG A 128 -14.58 -11.94 -7.74
CA ARG A 128 -15.22 -12.78 -8.77
C ARG A 128 -16.52 -13.34 -8.25
#